data_1523a2519c8cd225839151cd63adcf47
#
_entry.id   1523a2519c8cd225839151cd63adcf47
#
_cell.length_a   1.000
_cell.length_b   1.000
_cell.length_c   1.000
_cell.angle_alpha   90.00
_cell.angle_beta   90.00
_cell.angle_gamma   90.00
#
_symmetry.space_group_name_H-M   'P 1'
#
loop_
_entity.id
_entity.type
_entity.pdbx_description
1 polymer ?
#
loop_
_entity_poly.entity_id
_entity_poly.type
_entity_poly.pdbx_seq_one_letter_code
_entity_poly.pdbx_strand_id
1 'polypeptide(L)'
;YVAVQRDNWWEWNYNLELRLRISNQLFFTPSWDQRFQNNSEGYAVPFGEPADTSNAIIFGNRDRNTSTLSLGLDYTITNRLGLTFKLRHYNSKISYNYFNELLSSGRLNRLDEYSGLDDTGVSAYDNNYNAFTIDLFFRWVFLPGSELNLVWKNSIFTEDSFVNDPYWNTLGNTLN
;
A
#
# COMPACT_ATOMS: atom_id res chain seq x y z
N TYR A 1 -24.23 10.12 11.24
CA TYR A 1 -23.87 8.71 11.54
C TYR A 1 -24.55 7.87 10.48
N VAL A 2 -23.79 7.42 9.47
CA VAL A 2 -24.25 6.37 8.56
C VAL A 2 -24.00 5.05 9.28
N ALA A 3 -25.07 4.39 9.74
CA ALA A 3 -24.96 3.02 10.24
C ALA A 3 -24.79 2.11 9.02
N VAL A 4 -23.55 1.83 8.65
CA VAL A 4 -23.26 0.83 7.64
C VAL A 4 -23.50 -0.53 8.27
N GLN A 5 -24.48 -1.26 7.75
CA GLN A 5 -24.73 -2.65 8.15
C GLN A 5 -23.56 -3.47 7.63
N ARG A 6 -22.69 -3.94 8.53
CA ARG A 6 -21.50 -4.72 8.19
C ARG A 6 -21.86 -6.20 8.20
N ASP A 7 -22.33 -6.71 7.08
CA ASP A 7 -22.52 -8.13 6.91
C ASP A 7 -21.17 -8.79 6.61
N ASN A 8 -20.74 -9.70 7.50
CA ASN A 8 -19.51 -10.50 7.37
C ASN A 8 -18.18 -9.73 7.17
N TRP A 9 -18.10 -8.48 7.65
CA TRP A 9 -16.81 -7.79 7.63
C TRP A 9 -15.85 -8.44 8.62
N TRP A 10 -14.62 -8.74 8.16
CA TRP A 10 -13.53 -9.13 9.02
C TRP A 10 -12.21 -8.54 8.54
N GLU A 11 -11.33 -8.32 9.49
CA GLU A 11 -9.98 -7.85 9.24
C GLU A 11 -9.00 -8.73 10.01
N TRP A 12 -7.93 -9.06 9.35
CA TRP A 12 -6.81 -9.78 9.94
C TRP A 12 -5.50 -9.15 9.51
N ASN A 13 -4.60 -8.94 10.47
CA ASN A 13 -3.28 -8.40 10.21
C ASN A 13 -2.22 -9.17 11.00
N TYR A 14 -1.03 -9.24 10.43
CA TYR A 14 0.16 -9.68 11.13
C TYR A 14 1.35 -8.82 10.73
N ASN A 15 2.25 -8.61 11.69
CA ASN A 15 3.53 -7.97 11.50
C ASN A 15 4.63 -8.89 11.99
N LEU A 16 5.66 -9.05 11.17
CA LEU A 16 6.90 -9.76 11.53
C LEU A 16 8.05 -8.80 11.33
N GLU A 17 8.78 -8.50 12.40
CA GLU A 17 10.01 -7.72 12.35
C GLU A 17 11.13 -8.51 13.02
N LEU A 18 12.28 -8.59 12.35
CA LEU A 18 13.48 -9.20 12.87
C LEU A 18 14.59 -8.15 12.94
N ARG A 19 15.33 -8.10 14.03
CA ARG A 19 16.54 -7.30 14.15
C ARG A 19 17.75 -8.20 14.27
N LEU A 20 18.51 -8.30 13.20
CA LEU A 20 19.66 -9.17 13.08
C LEU A 20 20.94 -8.35 13.25
N ARG A 21 21.74 -8.70 14.24
CA ARG A 21 23.07 -8.16 14.42
C ARG A 21 24.06 -9.00 13.61
N ILE A 22 24.46 -8.52 12.44
CA ILE A 22 25.42 -9.21 11.59
C ILE A 22 26.85 -9.07 12.14
N SER A 23 27.18 -7.87 12.67
CA SER A 23 28.43 -7.59 13.36
C SER A 23 28.21 -6.52 14.44
N ASN A 24 29.31 -6.12 15.14
CA ASN A 24 29.26 -5.02 16.11
C ASN A 24 28.90 -3.66 15.44
N GLN A 25 29.03 -3.57 14.14
CA GLN A 25 28.88 -2.35 13.36
C GLN A 25 27.68 -2.40 12.39
N LEU A 26 27.15 -3.61 12.13
CA LEU A 26 26.11 -3.81 11.10
C LEU A 26 24.89 -4.48 11.69
N PHE A 27 23.75 -3.80 11.55
CA PHE A 27 22.43 -4.32 11.86
C PHE A 27 21.57 -4.38 10.60
N PHE A 28 20.81 -5.46 10.48
CA PHE A 28 19.85 -5.66 9.41
C PHE A 28 18.46 -5.90 10.01
N THR A 29 17.47 -5.14 9.55
CA THR A 29 16.11 -5.16 10.10
C THR A 29 15.11 -5.39 8.96
N PRO A 30 14.85 -6.65 8.56
CA PRO A 30 13.74 -6.97 7.67
C PRO A 30 12.43 -6.95 8.45
N SER A 31 11.37 -6.45 7.81
CA SER A 31 10.01 -6.56 8.33
C SER A 31 9.00 -6.83 7.23
N TRP A 32 7.96 -7.55 7.58
CA TRP A 32 6.81 -7.84 6.73
C TRP A 32 5.53 -7.53 7.50
N ASP A 33 4.73 -6.64 6.93
CA ASP A 33 3.38 -6.33 7.40
C ASP A 33 2.37 -6.80 6.37
N GLN A 34 1.34 -7.51 6.82
CA GLN A 34 0.28 -8.02 5.96
C GLN A 34 -1.07 -7.76 6.60
N ARG A 35 -1.98 -7.16 5.83
CA ARG A 35 -3.33 -6.85 6.25
C ARG A 35 -4.34 -7.33 5.22
N PHE A 36 -5.31 -8.09 5.67
CA PHE A 36 -6.46 -8.55 4.89
C PHE A 36 -7.73 -7.92 5.46
N GLN A 37 -8.53 -7.34 4.60
CA GLN A 37 -9.85 -6.82 4.93
C GLN A 37 -10.84 -7.40 3.95
N ASN A 38 -11.87 -8.07 4.44
CA ASN A 38 -12.91 -8.63 3.60
C ASN A 38 -14.25 -7.94 3.87
N ASN A 39 -15.04 -7.79 2.81
CA ASN A 39 -16.37 -7.17 2.86
C ASN A 39 -16.34 -5.77 3.46
N SER A 40 -15.29 -4.97 3.18
CA SER A 40 -15.23 -3.60 3.66
C SER A 40 -16.04 -2.68 2.74
N GLU A 41 -16.98 -1.93 3.31
CA GLU A 41 -17.75 -0.93 2.58
C GLU A 41 -16.95 0.38 2.46
N GLY A 42 -16.95 0.97 1.28
CA GLY A 42 -16.31 2.26 1.05
C GLY A 42 -16.78 2.93 -0.22
N TYR A 43 -16.55 4.23 -0.30
CA TYR A 43 -16.85 5.00 -1.50
C TYR A 43 -16.07 4.42 -2.69
N ALA A 44 -16.79 4.19 -3.80
CA ALA A 44 -16.23 3.60 -5.00
C ALA A 44 -16.00 4.68 -6.06
N VAL A 45 -14.76 4.76 -6.57
CA VAL A 45 -14.37 5.65 -7.67
C VAL A 45 -13.76 4.78 -8.77
N PRO A 46 -14.18 4.91 -10.03
CA PRO A 46 -13.55 4.20 -11.12
C PRO A 46 -12.06 4.53 -11.22
N PHE A 47 -11.26 3.52 -11.56
CA PHE A 47 -9.83 3.69 -11.75
C PHE A 47 -9.54 4.69 -12.90
N GLY A 48 -8.68 5.67 -12.62
CA GLY A 48 -8.28 6.67 -13.63
C GLY A 48 -9.29 7.79 -13.89
N GLU A 49 -10.50 7.73 -13.31
CA GLU A 49 -11.52 8.76 -13.49
C GLU A 49 -11.67 9.61 -12.22
N PRO A 50 -11.96 10.92 -12.37
CA PRO A 50 -12.32 11.74 -11.24
C PRO A 50 -13.64 11.23 -10.63
N ALA A 51 -13.79 11.34 -9.33
CA ALA A 51 -15.04 11.01 -8.65
C ALA A 51 -16.21 11.76 -9.32
N ASP A 52 -17.14 11.00 -9.89
CA ASP A 52 -18.35 11.60 -10.45
C ASP A 52 -19.25 12.10 -9.33
N THR A 53 -19.40 13.42 -9.23
CA THR A 53 -20.24 14.06 -8.22
C THR A 53 -21.64 14.35 -8.73
N SER A 54 -21.99 13.92 -9.96
CA SER A 54 -23.15 14.46 -10.64
C SER A 54 -24.49 13.91 -10.18
N ASN A 55 -24.66 12.63 -9.77
CA ASN A 55 -26.00 12.13 -9.48
C ASN A 55 -26.14 11.00 -8.47
N ALA A 56 -25.20 10.08 -8.32
CA ALA A 56 -25.33 8.95 -7.41
C ALA A 56 -24.02 8.74 -6.63
N ILE A 57 -24.12 8.60 -5.33
CA ILE A 57 -22.98 8.24 -4.50
C ILE A 57 -22.92 6.71 -4.40
N ILE A 58 -21.91 6.13 -5.05
CA ILE A 58 -21.73 4.68 -5.11
C ILE A 58 -20.77 4.24 -4.02
N PHE A 59 -21.18 3.25 -3.25
CA PHE A 59 -20.35 2.51 -2.32
C PHE A 59 -20.07 1.12 -2.88
N GLY A 60 -18.85 0.64 -2.72
CA GLY A 60 -18.49 -0.72 -3.09
C GLY A 60 -18.18 -1.55 -1.87
N ASN A 61 -18.69 -2.79 -1.87
CA ASN A 61 -18.18 -3.82 -0.99
C ASN A 61 -16.92 -4.39 -1.61
N ARG A 62 -15.82 -4.39 -0.87
CA ARG A 62 -14.51 -4.70 -1.41
C ARG A 62 -13.66 -5.51 -0.45
N ASP A 63 -12.81 -6.33 -1.03
CA ASP A 63 -11.73 -7.01 -0.36
C ASP A 63 -10.43 -6.24 -0.60
N ARG A 64 -9.69 -6.01 0.47
CA ARG A 64 -8.40 -5.31 0.40
C ARG A 64 -7.31 -6.21 0.96
N ASN A 65 -6.24 -6.33 0.20
CA ASN A 65 -5.02 -7.01 0.59
C ASN A 65 -3.85 -6.02 0.54
N THR A 66 -3.27 -5.72 1.71
CA THR A 66 -2.15 -4.78 1.80
C THR A 66 -0.93 -5.50 2.35
N SER A 67 0.17 -5.42 1.60
CA SER A 67 1.47 -6.00 1.97
C SER A 67 2.52 -4.91 2.02
N THR A 68 3.32 -4.87 3.09
CA THR A 68 4.47 -3.96 3.19
C THR A 68 5.72 -4.76 3.55
N LEU A 69 6.66 -4.82 2.63
CA LEU A 69 8.01 -5.33 2.87
C LEU A 69 8.93 -4.15 3.17
N SER A 70 9.65 -4.20 4.28
CA SER A 70 10.67 -3.20 4.59
C SER A 70 12.00 -3.88 4.92
N LEU A 71 13.10 -3.30 4.42
CA LEU A 71 14.46 -3.73 4.72
C LEU A 71 15.23 -2.52 5.26
N GLY A 72 15.71 -2.62 6.48
CA GLY A 72 16.57 -1.63 7.11
C GLY A 72 18.00 -2.16 7.25
N LEU A 73 18.99 -1.31 6.97
CA LEU A 73 20.40 -1.60 7.19
C LEU A 73 21.05 -0.40 7.86
N ASP A 74 21.60 -0.61 9.06
CA ASP A 74 22.36 0.38 9.80
C ASP A 74 23.82 -0.08 9.89
N TYR A 75 24.72 0.67 9.28
CA TYR A 75 26.15 0.36 9.25
C TYR A 75 26.97 1.49 9.87
N THR A 76 27.53 1.25 11.02
CA THR A 76 28.49 2.13 11.69
C THR A 76 29.91 1.75 11.27
N ILE A 77 30.41 2.37 10.20
CA ILE A 77 31.73 2.07 9.63
C ILE A 77 32.83 2.44 10.62
N THR A 78 32.71 3.62 11.23
CA THR A 78 33.55 4.09 12.33
C THR A 78 32.72 4.92 13.31
N ASN A 79 33.27 5.34 14.45
CA ASN A 79 32.60 6.25 15.39
C ASN A 79 32.21 7.60 14.76
N ARG A 80 32.77 7.91 13.59
CA ARG A 80 32.55 9.17 12.87
C ARG A 80 31.87 9.01 11.51
N LEU A 81 31.64 7.75 11.10
CA LEU A 81 31.11 7.44 9.77
C LEU A 81 30.02 6.40 9.86
N GLY A 82 28.83 6.74 9.45
CA GLY A 82 27.65 5.88 9.46
C GLY A 82 26.88 5.94 8.15
N LEU A 83 26.23 4.82 7.84
CA LEU A 83 25.37 4.65 6.69
C LEU A 83 24.06 3.98 7.17
N THR A 84 22.94 4.58 6.85
CA THR A 84 21.61 3.96 7.01
C THR A 84 20.97 3.82 5.64
N PHE A 85 20.51 2.62 5.32
CA PHE A 85 19.76 2.32 4.11
C PHE A 85 18.40 1.75 4.50
N LYS A 86 17.33 2.26 3.86
CA LYS A 86 15.96 1.76 4.03
C LYS A 86 15.34 1.55 2.66
N LEU A 87 14.75 0.38 2.49
CA LEU A 87 13.96 0.03 1.33
C LEU A 87 12.56 -0.36 1.83
N ARG A 88 11.52 0.10 1.14
CA ARG A 88 10.15 -0.29 1.41
C ARG A 88 9.43 -0.54 0.10
N HIS A 89 8.74 -1.65 0.03
CA HIS A 89 7.74 -1.91 -0.99
C HIS A 89 6.37 -2.04 -0.33
N TYR A 90 5.48 -1.14 -0.66
CA TYR A 90 4.06 -1.15 -0.27
C TYR A 90 3.24 -1.59 -1.47
N ASN A 91 2.39 -2.58 -1.29
CA ASN A 91 1.43 -3.04 -2.27
C ASN A 91 0.05 -3.08 -1.65
N SER A 92 -0.94 -2.49 -2.30
CA SER A 92 -2.35 -2.52 -1.86
C SER A 92 -3.23 -2.90 -3.02
N LYS A 93 -3.89 -4.05 -2.91
CA LYS A 93 -4.83 -4.58 -3.88
C LYS A 93 -6.23 -4.46 -3.35
N ILE A 94 -7.12 -3.94 -4.16
CA ILE A 94 -8.53 -3.75 -3.85
C ILE A 94 -9.32 -4.40 -4.96
N SER A 95 -10.17 -5.37 -4.62
CA SER A 95 -11.13 -5.98 -5.54
C SER A 95 -12.55 -5.75 -5.04
N TYR A 96 -13.44 -5.40 -5.94
CA TYR A 96 -14.83 -5.09 -5.62
C TYR A 96 -15.72 -6.30 -5.85
N ASN A 97 -16.58 -6.60 -4.85
CA ASN A 97 -17.50 -7.73 -4.88
C ASN A 97 -18.87 -7.33 -5.43
N TYR A 98 -19.37 -6.15 -5.02
CA TYR A 98 -20.63 -5.57 -5.46
C TYR A 98 -20.73 -4.09 -5.10
N PHE A 99 -21.72 -3.42 -5.64
CA PHE A 99 -21.94 -1.98 -5.46
C PHE A 99 -23.30 -1.68 -4.83
N ASN A 100 -23.33 -0.56 -4.10
CA ASN A 100 -24.51 -0.03 -3.45
C ASN A 100 -24.63 1.46 -3.79
N GLU A 101 -25.83 1.96 -3.94
CA GLU A 101 -26.13 3.38 -4.04
C GLU A 101 -26.50 3.93 -2.65
N LEU A 102 -25.94 5.10 -2.30
CA LEU A 102 -26.34 5.80 -1.09
C LEU A 102 -27.62 6.59 -1.35
N LEU A 103 -28.71 6.17 -0.72
CA LEU A 103 -29.98 6.87 -0.79
C LEU A 103 -29.98 8.14 0.07
N SER A 104 -30.87 9.07 -0.24
CA SER A 104 -31.09 10.30 0.55
C SER A 104 -31.46 10.05 2.02
N SER A 105 -31.98 8.86 2.33
CA SER A 105 -32.24 8.38 3.68
C SER A 105 -30.99 7.97 4.48
N GLY A 106 -29.81 7.96 3.85
CA GLY A 106 -28.56 7.46 4.43
C GLY A 106 -28.43 5.93 4.42
N ARG A 107 -29.34 5.21 3.77
CA ARG A 107 -29.26 3.75 3.58
C ARG A 107 -28.57 3.40 2.28
N LEU A 108 -27.89 2.26 2.28
CA LEU A 108 -27.32 1.67 1.09
C LEU A 108 -28.35 0.76 0.42
N ASN A 109 -28.53 0.93 -0.88
CA ASN A 109 -29.37 0.11 -1.74
C ASN A 109 -28.50 -0.65 -2.73
N ARG A 110 -28.58 -1.98 -2.72
CA ARG A 110 -27.75 -2.82 -3.59
C ARG A 110 -28.13 -2.64 -5.06
N LEU A 111 -27.11 -2.51 -5.90
CA LEU A 111 -27.24 -2.40 -7.34
C LEU A 111 -26.98 -3.77 -7.97
N ASP A 112 -28.02 -4.63 -8.03
CA ASP A 112 -27.84 -6.03 -8.47
C ASP A 112 -27.46 -6.15 -9.96
N GLU A 113 -27.83 -5.18 -10.79
CA GLU A 113 -27.52 -5.17 -12.23
C GLU A 113 -26.20 -4.44 -12.57
N TYR A 114 -25.59 -3.76 -11.60
CA TYR A 114 -24.35 -3.01 -11.82
C TYR A 114 -23.14 -3.86 -11.46
N SER A 115 -22.41 -4.30 -12.49
CA SER A 115 -21.23 -5.16 -12.32
C SER A 115 -19.93 -4.40 -12.05
N GLY A 116 -19.87 -3.10 -12.36
CA GLY A 116 -18.62 -2.32 -12.30
C GLY A 116 -17.59 -2.71 -13.35
N LEU A 117 -17.99 -3.46 -14.38
CA LEU A 117 -17.12 -3.85 -15.50
C LEU A 117 -17.21 -2.81 -16.62
N ASP A 118 -16.11 -2.61 -17.31
CA ASP A 118 -16.05 -1.83 -18.54
C ASP A 118 -16.55 -2.63 -19.76
N ASP A 119 -16.54 -2.02 -20.93
CA ASP A 119 -16.98 -2.63 -22.21
C ASP A 119 -16.13 -3.85 -22.61
N THR A 120 -14.95 -4.03 -22.02
CA THR A 120 -14.05 -5.17 -22.26
C THR A 120 -14.21 -6.29 -21.23
N GLY A 121 -15.08 -6.08 -20.23
CA GLY A 121 -15.31 -7.02 -19.12
C GLY A 121 -14.25 -6.96 -18.03
N VAL A 122 -13.44 -5.91 -18.00
CA VAL A 122 -12.45 -5.65 -16.94
C VAL A 122 -13.09 -4.76 -15.87
N SER A 123 -12.77 -4.99 -14.61
CA SER A 123 -13.26 -4.16 -13.52
C SER A 123 -12.73 -2.72 -13.67
N ALA A 124 -13.66 -1.76 -13.70
CA ALA A 124 -13.32 -0.33 -13.70
C ALA A 124 -12.92 0.20 -12.32
N TYR A 125 -13.06 -0.60 -11.27
CA TYR A 125 -12.85 -0.17 -9.88
C TYR A 125 -11.72 -0.91 -9.18
N ASP A 126 -11.36 -2.11 -9.66
CA ASP A 126 -10.26 -2.86 -9.08
C ASP A 126 -8.95 -2.09 -9.20
N ASN A 127 -8.16 -2.13 -8.15
CA ASN A 127 -6.95 -1.32 -8.06
C ASN A 127 -5.82 -2.10 -7.41
N ASN A 128 -4.65 -2.09 -8.04
CA ASN A 128 -3.40 -2.61 -7.54
C ASN A 128 -2.37 -1.48 -7.50
N TYR A 129 -2.26 -0.85 -6.33
CA TYR A 129 -1.33 0.25 -6.09
C TYR A 129 -0.02 -0.26 -5.51
N ASN A 130 1.10 0.21 -6.06
CA ASN A 130 2.44 -0.11 -5.63
C ASN A 130 3.24 1.15 -5.38
N ALA A 131 3.99 1.14 -4.28
CA ALA A 131 4.94 2.19 -3.94
C ALA A 131 6.26 1.56 -3.49
N PHE A 132 7.31 1.76 -4.25
CA PHE A 132 8.66 1.33 -3.92
C PHE A 132 9.49 2.55 -3.55
N THR A 133 10.10 2.55 -2.36
CA THR A 133 10.90 3.66 -1.86
C THR A 133 12.25 3.18 -1.37
N ILE A 134 13.29 3.98 -1.67
CA ILE A 134 14.65 3.78 -1.16
C ILE A 134 15.10 5.09 -0.52
N ASP A 135 15.61 4.99 0.69
CA ASP A 135 16.24 6.07 1.44
C ASP A 135 17.65 5.65 1.81
N LEU A 136 18.64 6.46 1.41
CA LEU A 136 20.03 6.34 1.82
C LEU A 136 20.41 7.57 2.61
N PHE A 137 20.93 7.36 3.80
CA PHE A 137 21.43 8.40 4.67
C PHE A 137 22.88 8.10 5.03
N PHE A 138 23.79 9.01 4.69
CA PHE A 138 25.22 8.94 4.99
C PHE A 138 25.59 10.09 5.91
N ARG A 139 26.29 9.80 7.00
CA ARG A 139 26.78 10.77 7.97
C ARG A 139 28.29 10.61 8.17
N TRP A 140 29.03 11.69 8.06
CA TRP A 140 30.47 11.73 8.29
C TRP A 140 30.86 12.94 9.13
N VAL A 141 31.39 12.67 10.34
CA VAL A 141 32.01 13.68 11.21
C VAL A 141 33.51 13.73 10.89
N PHE A 142 33.91 14.64 10.04
CA PHE A 142 35.30 14.71 9.56
C PHE A 142 36.21 15.49 10.50
N LEU A 143 35.69 16.49 11.25
CA LEU A 143 36.37 17.24 12.29
C LEU A 143 35.48 17.46 13.51
N PRO A 144 36.02 17.72 14.73
CA PRO A 144 35.22 18.13 15.86
C PRO A 144 34.31 19.33 15.54
N GLY A 145 33.01 19.16 15.71
CA GLY A 145 32.01 20.18 15.39
C GLY A 145 31.68 20.34 13.90
N SER A 146 32.26 19.51 13.00
CA SER A 146 31.96 19.54 11.56
C SER A 146 31.49 18.21 11.07
N GLU A 147 30.34 18.19 10.42
CA GLU A 147 29.77 16.96 9.83
C GLU A 147 29.20 17.19 8.44
N LEU A 148 29.26 16.16 7.63
CA LEU A 148 28.63 16.05 6.32
C LEU A 148 27.50 15.05 6.42
N ASN A 149 26.30 15.46 6.02
CA ASN A 149 25.13 14.60 5.88
C ASN A 149 24.69 14.58 4.42
N LEU A 150 24.64 13.40 3.83
CA LEU A 150 24.10 13.18 2.49
C LEU A 150 22.82 12.34 2.62
N VAL A 151 21.77 12.80 1.97
CA VAL A 151 20.49 12.09 1.91
C VAL A 151 20.14 11.88 0.45
N TRP A 152 19.95 10.64 0.07
CA TRP A 152 19.43 10.28 -1.24
C TRP A 152 18.12 9.51 -1.06
N LYS A 153 17.09 9.93 -1.81
CA LYS A 153 15.77 9.32 -1.78
C LYS A 153 15.30 9.05 -3.20
N ASN A 154 14.70 7.88 -3.40
CA ASN A 154 14.03 7.54 -4.63
C ASN A 154 12.68 6.89 -4.33
N SER A 155 11.69 7.16 -5.18
CA SER A 155 10.38 6.55 -5.08
C SER A 155 9.83 6.25 -6.47
N ILE A 156 9.25 5.06 -6.61
CA ILE A 156 8.58 4.60 -7.82
C ILE A 156 7.16 4.24 -7.41
N PHE A 157 6.19 4.71 -8.18
CA PHE A 157 4.78 4.41 -7.96
C PHE A 157 4.21 3.81 -9.24
N THR A 158 3.47 2.72 -9.10
CA THR A 158 2.72 2.12 -10.20
C THR A 158 1.31 1.82 -9.71
N GLU A 159 0.37 1.93 -10.63
CA GLU A 159 -1.03 1.68 -10.36
C GLU A 159 -1.66 1.02 -11.59
N ASP A 160 -2.34 -0.09 -11.38
CA ASP A 160 -3.02 -0.87 -12.42
C ASP A 160 -4.25 -1.60 -11.86
N SER A 161 -4.98 -2.32 -12.70
CA SER A 161 -6.16 -3.11 -12.31
C SER A 161 -5.87 -4.60 -12.08
N PHE A 162 -4.61 -5.06 -12.16
CA PHE A 162 -4.23 -6.47 -12.08
C PHE A 162 -4.13 -6.94 -10.61
N VAL A 163 -5.26 -7.10 -9.95
CA VAL A 163 -5.34 -7.49 -8.53
C VAL A 163 -4.98 -8.95 -8.26
N ASN A 164 -5.03 -9.82 -9.29
CA ASN A 164 -4.76 -11.25 -9.17
C ASN A 164 -3.28 -11.62 -9.28
N ASP A 165 -2.41 -10.68 -9.65
CA ASP A 165 -0.99 -10.94 -9.79
C ASP A 165 -0.35 -11.34 -8.45
N PRO A 166 0.54 -12.35 -8.41
CA PRO A 166 1.31 -12.66 -7.21
C PRO A 166 2.16 -11.47 -6.76
N TYR A 167 2.38 -11.33 -5.45
CA TYR A 167 3.17 -10.24 -4.88
C TYR A 167 4.54 -10.04 -5.54
N TRP A 168 5.26 -11.12 -5.82
CA TRP A 168 6.60 -11.05 -6.42
C TRP A 168 6.59 -10.58 -7.87
N ASN A 169 5.54 -10.90 -8.64
CA ASN A 169 5.36 -10.37 -9.99
C ASN A 169 5.09 -8.87 -9.95
N THR A 170 4.22 -8.45 -9.03
CA THR A 170 3.91 -7.03 -8.81
C THR A 170 5.15 -6.23 -8.42
N LEU A 171 5.99 -6.75 -7.51
CA LEU A 171 7.26 -6.13 -7.16
C LEU A 171 8.20 -6.04 -8.38
N GLY A 172 8.31 -7.11 -9.17
CA GLY A 172 9.13 -7.13 -10.40
C GLY A 172 8.67 -6.08 -11.41
N ASN A 173 7.36 -5.96 -11.63
CA ASN A 173 6.78 -4.98 -12.55
C ASN A 173 6.97 -3.53 -12.08
N THR A 174 7.03 -3.30 -10.76
CA THR A 174 7.29 -1.96 -10.20
C THR A 174 8.73 -1.51 -10.42
N LEU A 175 9.67 -2.45 -10.55
CA LEU A 175 11.11 -2.16 -10.69
C LEU A 175 11.60 -2.11 -12.15
N ASN A 176 10.80 -2.52 -13.12
CA ASN A 176 11.09 -2.49 -14.57
C ASN A 176 10.48 -1.26 -15.23
#